data_a1d2e8f7f591ba598538ff316c32ce4d
#
_entry.id   a1d2e8f7f591ba598538ff316c32ce4d
#
_cell.length_a   1.000
_cell.length_b   1.000
_cell.length_c   1.000
_cell.angle_alpha   90.00
_cell.angle_beta   90.00
_cell.angle_gamma   90.00
#
_symmetry.space_group_name_H-M   'P 1'
#
loop_
_entity.id
_entity.type
_entity.pdbx_description
1 polymer ?
#
loop_
_entity_poly.entity_id
_entity_poly.type
_entity_poly.pdbx_seq_one_letter_code
_entity_poly.pdbx_strand_id
1 'polypeptide(L)'
;TNSFELNYTQALGGGHTLLTSAYFKQTNNLITQYQSRQYNVPLPDGKLDSAMVISYINANSSRSYGLELTSKNPLAKWADVTTNLNFYNARIDNSGLDSALGVNDRWAFFGKMNFNFKLPANFTIQLSGDYQSKTLVPQGGGGRRGGGGFFGGASGASQGYINPNYGIDLAVRKEFMKDKRAAITLSMNDLFKTRKYSAHSENSYFVQDMWRRRDWRVVRLNFSYRFGKFDVSLFKRKNNRNIGDGNDDMNQ
;
A
#
# COMPACT_ATOMS: atom_id res chain seq x y z
N THR A 1 16.31 7.61 -9.04
CA THR A 1 14.98 7.13 -9.47
C THR A 1 14.37 8.14 -10.41
N ASN A 2 13.92 7.69 -11.56
CA ASN A 2 13.10 8.44 -12.50
C ASN A 2 11.67 7.91 -12.40
N SER A 3 10.70 8.83 -12.35
CA SER A 3 9.27 8.48 -12.26
C SER A 3 8.48 9.39 -13.18
N PHE A 4 7.64 8.79 -14.00
CA PHE A 4 6.71 9.47 -14.89
C PHE A 4 5.30 8.95 -14.59
N GLU A 5 4.34 9.84 -14.52
CA GLU A 5 2.97 9.50 -14.22
C GLU A 5 2.03 10.40 -15.02
N LEU A 6 1.05 9.80 -15.66
CA LEU A 6 -0.03 10.48 -16.38
C LEU A 6 -1.34 10.12 -15.72
N ASN A 7 -2.04 11.14 -15.23
CA ASN A 7 -3.30 10.99 -14.52
C ASN A 7 -4.45 11.55 -15.36
N TYR A 8 -5.53 10.80 -15.45
CA TYR A 8 -6.79 11.23 -16.03
C TYR A 8 -7.91 11.07 -15.01
N THR A 9 -8.60 12.16 -14.72
CA THR A 9 -9.74 12.16 -13.79
C THR A 9 -10.99 12.57 -14.52
N GLN A 10 -12.05 11.78 -14.38
CA GLN A 10 -13.36 12.07 -14.94
C GLN A 10 -14.45 11.98 -13.87
N ALA A 11 -15.23 13.03 -13.73
CA ALA A 11 -16.48 13.02 -12.99
C ALA A 11 -17.60 12.65 -13.97
N LEU A 12 -18.28 11.55 -13.68
CA LEU A 12 -19.43 11.07 -14.43
C LEU A 12 -20.71 11.51 -13.72
N GLY A 13 -21.81 11.59 -14.45
CA GLY A 13 -23.11 11.94 -13.87
C GLY A 13 -23.50 11.00 -12.70
N GLY A 14 -24.37 11.47 -11.80
CA GLY A 14 -24.86 10.65 -10.68
C GLY A 14 -23.85 10.43 -9.52
N GLY A 15 -22.74 11.18 -9.51
CA GLY A 15 -21.73 11.08 -8.43
C GLY A 15 -20.68 9.97 -8.65
N HIS A 16 -20.65 9.39 -9.85
CA HIS A 16 -19.61 8.46 -10.25
C HIS A 16 -18.31 9.22 -10.55
N THR A 17 -17.20 8.69 -10.11
CA THR A 17 -15.86 9.23 -10.40
C THR A 17 -14.93 8.14 -10.86
N LEU A 18 -14.08 8.45 -11.82
CA LEU A 18 -13.04 7.59 -12.34
C LEU A 18 -11.72 8.35 -12.35
N LEU A 19 -10.70 7.77 -11.75
CA LEU A 19 -9.31 8.20 -11.86
C LEU A 19 -8.53 7.05 -12.47
N THR A 20 -7.83 7.33 -13.55
CA THR A 20 -6.93 6.37 -14.20
C THR A 20 -5.54 6.97 -14.25
N SER A 21 -4.53 6.22 -13.83
CA SER A 21 -3.13 6.63 -13.86
C SER A 21 -2.32 5.61 -14.64
N ALA A 22 -1.50 6.08 -15.57
CA ALA A 22 -0.46 5.28 -16.19
C ALA A 22 0.88 5.74 -15.63
N TYR A 23 1.72 4.82 -15.19
CA TYR A 23 2.98 5.17 -14.57
C TYR A 23 4.15 4.33 -15.09
N PHE A 24 5.33 4.92 -15.04
CA PHE A 24 6.61 4.28 -15.26
C PHE A 24 7.59 4.75 -14.19
N LYS A 25 8.25 3.81 -13.54
CA LYS A 25 9.28 4.09 -12.53
C LYS A 25 10.51 3.25 -12.78
N GLN A 26 11.68 3.88 -12.79
CA GLN A 26 12.96 3.22 -12.90
C GLN A 26 13.89 3.70 -11.80
N THR A 27 14.51 2.78 -11.10
CA THR A 27 15.53 3.05 -10.07
C THR A 27 16.80 2.32 -10.46
N ASN A 28 17.87 3.07 -10.64
CA ASN A 28 19.22 2.54 -10.86
C ASN A 28 19.99 2.63 -9.55
N ASN A 29 21.01 1.79 -9.40
CA ASN A 29 21.85 1.74 -8.20
C ASN A 29 21.00 1.59 -6.92
N LEU A 30 20.13 0.60 -6.95
CA LEU A 30 19.24 0.33 -5.81
C LEU A 30 20.08 -0.23 -4.65
N ILE A 31 19.99 0.43 -3.50
CA ILE A 31 20.59 -0.10 -2.27
C ILE A 31 19.71 -1.26 -1.82
N THR A 32 20.31 -2.43 -1.79
CA THR A 32 19.64 -3.66 -1.43
C THR A 32 20.42 -4.42 -0.37
N GLN A 33 19.72 -5.17 0.44
CA GLN A 33 20.32 -6.10 1.39
C GLN A 33 20.77 -7.34 0.63
N TYR A 34 22.01 -7.74 0.78
CA TYR A 34 22.60 -8.90 0.14
C TYR A 34 23.05 -9.90 1.20
N GLN A 35 22.71 -11.15 0.99
CA GLN A 35 23.14 -12.27 1.83
C GLN A 35 24.18 -13.08 1.08
N SER A 36 25.34 -13.24 1.67
CA SER A 36 26.44 -14.06 1.17
C SER A 36 26.91 -15.04 2.21
N ARG A 37 27.53 -16.12 1.77
CA ARG A 37 28.20 -17.06 2.66
C ARG A 37 29.66 -16.69 2.74
N GLN A 38 30.15 -16.43 3.94
CA GLN A 38 31.57 -16.24 4.21
C GLN A 38 32.14 -17.52 4.80
N TYR A 39 33.21 -18.00 4.25
CA TYR A 39 33.94 -19.20 4.71
C TYR A 39 35.07 -18.80 5.65
N ASN A 40 35.54 -19.76 6.45
CA ASN A 40 36.68 -19.60 7.34
C ASN A 40 36.50 -18.48 8.39
N VAL A 41 35.29 -18.35 8.94
CA VAL A 41 35.02 -17.42 10.04
C VAL A 41 35.54 -18.05 11.33
N PRO A 42 36.48 -17.40 12.05
CA PRO A 42 37.02 -17.95 13.30
C PRO A 42 35.94 -17.93 14.38
N LEU A 43 35.77 -19.06 15.05
CA LEU A 43 34.94 -19.22 16.22
C LEU A 43 35.76 -18.97 17.52
N PRO A 44 35.06 -18.68 18.64
CA PRO A 44 35.74 -18.47 19.92
C PRO A 44 36.60 -19.66 20.41
N ASP A 45 36.33 -20.86 19.93
CA ASP A 45 37.08 -22.09 20.22
C ASP A 45 38.27 -22.33 19.26
N GLY A 46 38.57 -21.36 18.37
CA GLY A 46 39.64 -21.43 17.39
C GLY A 46 39.36 -22.26 16.15
N LYS A 47 38.17 -22.83 16.03
CA LYS A 47 37.77 -23.52 14.80
C LYS A 47 37.31 -22.53 13.75
N LEU A 48 37.36 -22.98 12.51
CA LEU A 48 36.85 -22.22 11.36
C LEU A 48 35.50 -22.78 10.94
N ASP A 49 34.53 -21.90 10.72
CA ASP A 49 33.21 -22.27 10.23
C ASP A 49 32.77 -21.31 9.12
N SER A 50 31.61 -21.54 8.58
CA SER A 50 30.99 -20.64 7.60
C SER A 50 29.85 -19.86 8.22
N ALA A 51 29.76 -18.57 7.92
CA ALA A 51 28.68 -17.69 8.39
C ALA A 51 27.90 -17.10 7.22
N MET A 52 26.60 -16.91 7.44
CA MET A 52 25.78 -16.07 6.57
C MET A 52 25.99 -14.61 6.96
N VAL A 53 26.48 -13.82 6.04
CA VAL A 53 26.69 -12.38 6.23
C VAL A 53 25.61 -11.62 5.47
N ILE A 54 24.97 -10.70 6.18
CA ILE A 54 23.98 -9.79 5.63
C ILE A 54 24.61 -8.42 5.51
N SER A 55 24.73 -7.89 4.31
CA SER A 55 25.30 -6.57 4.03
C SER A 55 24.39 -5.76 3.11
N TYR A 56 24.65 -4.48 2.96
CA TYR A 56 23.97 -3.63 2.00
C TYR A 56 24.92 -3.33 0.84
N ILE A 57 24.40 -3.47 -0.36
CA ILE A 57 25.15 -3.21 -1.59
C ILE A 57 24.31 -2.34 -2.52
N ASN A 58 25.00 -1.64 -3.39
CA ASN A 58 24.41 -0.74 -4.36
C ASN A 58 24.65 -1.29 -5.77
N ALA A 59 23.81 -2.18 -6.23
CA ALA A 59 24.14 -2.94 -7.42
C ALA A 59 22.99 -3.21 -8.40
N ASN A 60 21.75 -3.00 -8.00
CA ASN A 60 20.63 -3.45 -8.81
C ASN A 60 19.91 -2.31 -9.49
N SER A 61 19.21 -2.63 -10.57
CA SER A 61 18.18 -1.77 -11.12
C SER A 61 16.80 -2.39 -10.98
N SER A 62 15.80 -1.56 -10.79
CA SER A 62 14.41 -1.98 -10.80
C SER A 62 13.59 -1.08 -11.72
N ARG A 63 12.66 -1.69 -12.41
CA ARG A 63 11.70 -1.00 -13.28
C ARG A 63 10.31 -1.49 -12.97
N SER A 64 9.36 -0.57 -12.85
CA SER A 64 7.95 -0.91 -12.78
C SER A 64 7.13 0.05 -13.64
N TYR A 65 6.12 -0.48 -14.30
CA TYR A 65 5.16 0.30 -15.07
C TYR A 65 3.81 -0.38 -15.00
N GLY A 66 2.76 0.41 -15.06
CA GLY A 66 1.42 -0.13 -14.89
C GLY A 66 0.32 0.88 -15.08
N LEU A 67 -0.89 0.37 -14.87
CA LEU A 67 -2.13 1.14 -14.89
C LEU A 67 -2.81 1.00 -13.53
N GLU A 68 -3.16 2.15 -12.95
CA GLU A 68 -3.98 2.23 -11.75
C GLU A 68 -5.35 2.78 -12.11
N LEU A 69 -6.39 2.21 -11.52
CA LEU A 69 -7.76 2.64 -11.68
C LEU A 69 -8.39 2.77 -10.30
N THR A 70 -8.85 3.97 -9.98
CA THR A 70 -9.68 4.22 -8.81
C THR A 70 -11.05 4.70 -9.26
N SER A 71 -12.08 4.02 -8.82
CA SER A 71 -13.45 4.34 -9.18
C SER A 71 -14.32 4.39 -7.92
N LYS A 72 -15.16 5.42 -7.84
CA LYS A 72 -16.21 5.51 -6.82
C LYS A 72 -17.56 5.54 -7.51
N ASN A 73 -18.43 4.62 -7.14
CA ASN A 73 -19.70 4.41 -7.78
C ASN A 73 -20.83 4.34 -6.73
N PRO A 74 -21.74 5.30 -6.68
CA PRO A 74 -23.01 5.14 -6.02
C PRO A 74 -23.82 4.05 -6.72
N LEU A 75 -24.13 2.96 -6.03
CA LEU A 75 -24.97 1.86 -6.55
C LEU A 75 -26.45 2.17 -6.32
N ALA A 76 -26.74 2.80 -5.17
CA ALA A 76 -28.07 3.23 -4.78
C ALA A 76 -27.95 4.39 -3.78
N LYS A 77 -29.07 5.01 -3.40
CA LYS A 77 -29.08 6.06 -2.36
C LYS A 77 -28.50 5.56 -1.01
N TRP A 78 -28.55 4.28 -0.77
CA TRP A 78 -28.09 3.62 0.44
C TRP A 78 -26.82 2.79 0.28
N ALA A 79 -26.25 2.69 -0.93
CA ALA A 79 -25.07 1.86 -1.19
C ALA A 79 -24.10 2.56 -2.15
N ASP A 80 -22.81 2.50 -1.81
CA ASP A 80 -21.72 2.92 -2.70
C ASP A 80 -20.58 1.90 -2.67
N VAL A 81 -19.82 1.85 -3.74
CA VAL A 81 -18.61 1.05 -3.87
C VAL A 81 -17.44 1.92 -4.33
N THR A 82 -16.31 1.73 -3.68
CA THR A 82 -15.03 2.27 -4.12
C THR A 82 -14.13 1.10 -4.51
N THR A 83 -13.62 1.16 -5.75
CA THR A 83 -12.75 0.13 -6.33
C THR A 83 -11.39 0.74 -6.62
N ASN A 84 -10.32 0.05 -6.23
CA ASN A 84 -8.95 0.40 -6.60
C ASN A 84 -8.32 -0.84 -7.23
N LEU A 85 -7.82 -0.71 -8.44
CA LEU A 85 -7.16 -1.77 -9.20
C LEU A 85 -5.80 -1.25 -9.63
N ASN A 86 -4.78 -2.10 -9.56
CA ASN A 86 -3.46 -1.82 -10.10
C ASN A 86 -2.97 -3.05 -10.85
N PHE A 87 -2.70 -2.90 -12.14
CA PHE A 87 -2.12 -3.92 -12.97
C PHE A 87 -0.77 -3.43 -13.46
N TYR A 88 0.30 -4.15 -13.09
CA TYR A 88 1.65 -3.67 -13.32
C TYR A 88 2.63 -4.79 -13.64
N ASN A 89 3.69 -4.41 -14.36
CA ASN A 89 4.88 -5.21 -14.51
C ASN A 89 5.95 -4.71 -13.52
N ALA A 90 6.60 -5.61 -12.84
CA ALA A 90 7.76 -5.35 -12.01
C ALA A 90 8.95 -6.16 -12.53
N ARG A 91 10.08 -5.48 -12.78
CA ARG A 91 11.33 -6.08 -13.20
C ARG A 91 12.44 -5.66 -12.26
N ILE A 92 13.25 -6.64 -11.86
CA ILE A 92 14.42 -6.43 -11.02
C ILE A 92 15.60 -7.12 -11.72
N ASP A 93 16.66 -6.37 -11.96
CA ASP A 93 17.88 -6.86 -12.58
C ASP A 93 18.96 -6.99 -11.51
N ASN A 94 19.33 -8.22 -11.22
CA ASN A 94 20.34 -8.60 -10.23
C ASN A 94 21.62 -9.10 -10.88
N SER A 95 21.74 -9.05 -12.20
CA SER A 95 22.89 -9.62 -12.94
C SER A 95 24.23 -9.01 -12.53
N GLY A 96 24.23 -7.78 -12.01
CA GLY A 96 25.44 -7.14 -11.48
C GLY A 96 25.90 -7.65 -10.11
N LEU A 97 25.09 -8.45 -9.42
CA LEU A 97 25.41 -9.00 -8.09
C LEU A 97 25.94 -10.42 -8.16
N ASP A 98 25.20 -11.23 -8.86
CA ASP A 98 25.48 -12.64 -9.05
C ASP A 98 24.84 -13.04 -10.38
N SER A 99 25.67 -13.52 -11.30
CA SER A 99 25.19 -13.93 -12.63
C SER A 99 24.13 -15.04 -12.56
N ALA A 100 24.12 -15.82 -11.48
CA ALA A 100 23.11 -16.84 -11.23
C ALA A 100 21.73 -16.23 -10.86
N LEU A 101 21.71 -15.01 -10.37
CA LEU A 101 20.47 -14.34 -9.97
C LEU A 101 19.69 -13.75 -11.16
N GLY A 102 20.36 -13.32 -12.22
CA GLY A 102 19.72 -12.88 -13.46
C GLY A 102 18.69 -11.76 -13.32
N VAL A 103 17.74 -11.76 -14.22
CA VAL A 103 16.64 -10.79 -14.29
C VAL A 103 15.34 -11.47 -13.90
N ASN A 104 14.63 -10.86 -12.95
CA ASN A 104 13.26 -11.24 -12.62
C ASN A 104 12.27 -10.26 -13.21
N ASP A 105 11.29 -10.76 -13.92
CA ASP A 105 10.23 -9.99 -14.58
C ASP A 105 8.89 -10.66 -14.31
N ARG A 106 7.90 -9.86 -13.85
CA ARG A 106 6.59 -10.40 -13.52
C ARG A 106 5.48 -9.37 -13.63
N TRP A 107 4.40 -9.79 -14.26
CA TRP A 107 3.13 -9.10 -14.18
C TRP A 107 2.42 -9.44 -12.86
N ALA A 108 1.88 -8.41 -12.25
CA ALA A 108 1.14 -8.53 -10.99
C ALA A 108 -0.13 -7.68 -11.03
N PHE A 109 -1.07 -8.08 -10.21
CA PHE A 109 -2.36 -7.41 -10.04
C PHE A 109 -2.63 -7.21 -8.55
N PHE A 110 -3.10 -6.02 -8.21
CA PHE A 110 -3.67 -5.70 -6.90
C PHE A 110 -5.06 -5.13 -7.08
N GLY A 111 -6.02 -5.61 -6.30
CA GLY A 111 -7.38 -5.12 -6.30
C GLY A 111 -7.89 -4.92 -4.87
N LYS A 112 -8.62 -3.82 -4.65
CA LYS A 112 -9.33 -3.55 -3.42
C LYS A 112 -10.69 -2.98 -3.71
N MET A 113 -11.72 -3.51 -3.05
CA MET A 113 -13.10 -3.03 -3.14
C MET A 113 -13.63 -2.73 -1.73
N ASN A 114 -14.28 -1.59 -1.59
CA ASN A 114 -14.94 -1.19 -0.35
C ASN A 114 -16.41 -0.89 -0.66
N PHE A 115 -17.31 -1.66 -0.09
CA PHE A 115 -18.74 -1.44 -0.14
C PHE A 115 -19.20 -0.76 1.14
N ASN A 116 -19.97 0.29 1.02
CA ASN A 116 -20.62 0.99 2.14
C ASN A 116 -22.12 0.93 1.95
N PHE A 117 -22.80 0.42 2.97
CA PHE A 117 -24.27 0.32 3.01
C PHE A 117 -24.81 1.21 4.14
N LYS A 118 -25.55 2.25 3.78
CA LYS A 118 -26.21 3.17 4.71
C LYS A 118 -27.61 2.65 4.97
N LEU A 119 -27.83 2.10 6.14
CA LEU A 119 -29.09 1.48 6.52
C LEU A 119 -29.95 2.41 7.38
N PRO A 120 -31.25 2.15 7.51
CA PRO A 120 -32.13 2.87 8.42
C PRO A 120 -31.57 2.93 9.83
N ALA A 121 -32.09 3.87 10.64
CA ALA A 121 -31.68 4.09 12.01
C ALA A 121 -30.19 4.39 12.21
N ASN A 122 -29.53 5.03 11.21
CA ASN A 122 -28.12 5.44 11.24
C ASN A 122 -27.13 4.28 11.43
N PHE A 123 -27.42 3.12 10.89
CA PHE A 123 -26.45 2.04 10.71
C PHE A 123 -25.67 2.23 9.42
N THR A 124 -24.39 1.89 9.47
CA THR A 124 -23.53 1.75 8.28
C THR A 124 -22.81 0.42 8.36
N ILE A 125 -22.91 -0.38 7.30
CA ILE A 125 -22.12 -1.60 7.14
C ILE A 125 -21.06 -1.32 6.09
N GLN A 126 -19.81 -1.65 6.40
CA GLN A 126 -18.69 -1.59 5.46
C GLN A 126 -18.14 -3.00 5.25
N LEU A 127 -18.10 -3.44 4.01
CA LEU A 127 -17.44 -4.67 3.59
C LEU A 127 -16.26 -4.30 2.71
N SER A 128 -15.07 -4.74 3.09
CA SER A 128 -13.83 -4.47 2.36
C SER A 128 -13.17 -5.78 1.96
N GLY A 129 -12.85 -5.92 0.67
CA GLY A 129 -12.10 -7.05 0.14
C GLY A 129 -10.84 -6.57 -0.54
N ASP A 130 -9.73 -7.29 -0.39
CA ASP A 130 -8.49 -7.07 -1.10
C ASP A 130 -7.93 -8.38 -1.65
N TYR A 131 -7.28 -8.28 -2.80
CA TYR A 131 -6.57 -9.38 -3.45
C TYR A 131 -5.27 -8.86 -4.05
N GLN A 132 -4.21 -9.61 -3.86
CA GLN A 132 -2.92 -9.41 -4.51
C GLN A 132 -2.49 -10.71 -5.16
N SER A 133 -2.13 -10.63 -6.43
CA SER A 133 -1.53 -11.75 -7.14
C SER A 133 -0.08 -12.01 -6.69
N LYS A 134 0.52 -13.06 -7.20
CA LYS A 134 1.96 -13.30 -7.03
C LYS A 134 2.75 -12.11 -7.57
N THR A 135 3.69 -11.57 -6.77
CA THR A 135 4.50 -10.41 -7.15
C THR A 135 5.95 -10.59 -6.71
N LEU A 136 6.86 -9.80 -7.29
CA LEU A 136 8.26 -9.82 -6.87
C LEU A 136 8.41 -9.20 -5.48
N VAL A 137 9.41 -9.65 -4.73
CA VAL A 137 9.79 -9.04 -3.46
C VAL A 137 10.38 -7.66 -3.75
N PRO A 138 9.83 -6.56 -3.21
CA PRO A 138 10.41 -5.24 -3.37
C PRO A 138 11.76 -5.19 -2.67
N GLN A 139 12.81 -4.88 -3.40
CA GLN A 139 14.13 -4.68 -2.82
C GLN A 139 14.26 -3.27 -2.25
N GLY A 140 14.87 -3.13 -1.08
CA GLY A 140 15.17 -1.83 -0.48
C GLY A 140 14.01 -1.09 0.19
N GLY A 141 12.84 -1.69 0.29
CA GLY A 141 11.63 -1.06 0.82
C GLY A 141 11.47 -1.10 2.35
N GLY A 142 12.51 -0.89 3.14
CA GLY A 142 12.44 -0.73 4.59
C GLY A 142 11.84 0.61 5.08
N GLY A 143 11.30 1.44 4.18
CA GLY A 143 10.77 2.75 4.50
C GLY A 143 9.36 2.70 5.13
N ARG A 144 9.24 3.15 6.36
CA ARG A 144 7.99 3.34 7.12
C ARG A 144 7.00 4.36 6.52
N ARG A 145 7.26 4.90 5.33
CA ARG A 145 6.55 6.08 4.80
C ARG A 145 6.34 6.03 3.29
N GLY A 146 5.55 5.11 2.84
CA GLY A 146 5.09 5.13 1.45
C GLY A 146 3.96 4.13 1.29
N GLY A 147 2.84 4.55 0.75
CA GLY A 147 1.53 3.92 0.63
C GLY A 147 1.39 2.45 0.24
N GLY A 148 2.18 1.58 0.82
CA GLY A 148 2.17 0.14 0.66
C GLY A 148 2.53 -0.56 1.96
N GLY A 149 1.94 -0.15 3.09
CA GLY A 149 2.23 -0.65 4.44
C GLY A 149 2.00 -2.15 4.69
N PHE A 150 1.92 -2.97 3.67
CA PHE A 150 1.72 -4.41 3.80
C PHE A 150 3.02 -5.24 3.72
N PHE A 151 4.12 -4.66 3.22
CA PHE A 151 5.34 -5.39 2.90
C PHE A 151 6.46 -5.28 3.95
N GLY A 152 6.14 -4.94 5.17
CA GLY A 152 7.14 -4.91 6.25
C GLY A 152 7.63 -6.31 6.60
N GLY A 153 8.80 -6.69 6.12
CA GLY A 153 9.51 -7.83 6.66
C GLY A 153 10.11 -8.88 5.74
N ALA A 154 10.13 -8.67 4.43
CA ALA A 154 11.02 -9.48 3.59
C ALA A 154 12.44 -8.94 3.72
N SER A 155 13.16 -9.40 4.72
CA SER A 155 14.58 -9.12 4.92
C SER A 155 15.36 -10.05 4.00
N GLY A 156 15.94 -9.52 2.95
CA GLY A 156 16.86 -10.30 2.15
C GLY A 156 16.88 -9.84 0.70
N ALA A 157 18.06 -9.47 0.23
CA ALA A 157 18.35 -9.27 -1.17
C ALA A 157 18.46 -10.62 -1.85
N SER A 158 17.41 -11.32 -1.92
CA SER A 158 17.33 -12.57 -2.64
C SER A 158 16.31 -12.41 -3.74
N GLN A 159 16.50 -13.12 -4.80
CA GLN A 159 15.46 -13.29 -5.78
C GLN A 159 14.30 -14.00 -5.12
N GLY A 160 13.11 -13.48 -5.37
CA GLY A 160 11.99 -14.12 -4.78
C GLY A 160 10.66 -13.50 -5.19
N TYR A 161 9.63 -14.11 -4.69
CA TYR A 161 8.28 -13.65 -4.92
C TYR A 161 7.44 -13.77 -3.66
N ILE A 162 6.42 -12.94 -3.60
CA ILE A 162 5.37 -13.00 -2.62
C ILE A 162 4.21 -13.76 -3.25
N ASN A 163 3.71 -14.76 -2.55
CA ASN A 163 2.56 -15.54 -2.98
C ASN A 163 1.27 -14.73 -2.92
N PRO A 164 0.23 -15.11 -3.68
CA PRO A 164 -1.05 -14.46 -3.63
C PRO A 164 -1.61 -14.35 -2.20
N ASN A 165 -2.21 -13.20 -1.91
CA ASN A 165 -2.81 -12.91 -0.62
C ASN A 165 -4.15 -12.19 -0.81
N TYR A 166 -5.15 -12.55 -0.01
CA TYR A 166 -6.47 -11.94 -0.06
C TYR A 166 -7.16 -11.98 1.30
N GLY A 167 -8.12 -11.10 1.48
CA GLY A 167 -8.89 -11.08 2.71
C GLY A 167 -10.13 -10.23 2.61
N ILE A 168 -11.06 -10.48 3.54
CA ILE A 168 -12.30 -9.73 3.66
C ILE A 168 -12.44 -9.23 5.10
N ASP A 169 -12.75 -7.95 5.23
CA ASP A 169 -12.98 -7.25 6.49
C ASP A 169 -14.42 -6.76 6.54
N LEU A 170 -15.01 -6.78 7.72
CA LEU A 170 -16.37 -6.29 7.98
C LEU A 170 -16.35 -5.27 9.12
N ALA A 171 -17.10 -4.19 8.95
CA ALA A 171 -17.37 -3.24 10.02
C ALA A 171 -18.84 -2.85 10.04
N VAL A 172 -19.40 -2.74 11.24
CA VAL A 172 -20.76 -2.24 11.49
C VAL A 172 -20.65 -1.05 12.43
N ARG A 173 -21.16 0.09 11.98
CA ARG A 173 -21.16 1.35 12.70
C ARG A 173 -22.61 1.75 13.00
N LYS A 174 -22.89 2.12 14.23
CA LYS A 174 -24.13 2.73 14.67
C LYS A 174 -23.86 4.13 15.18
N GLU A 175 -24.52 5.12 14.59
CA GLU A 175 -24.52 6.49 15.09
C GLU A 175 -25.80 6.74 15.89
N PHE A 176 -25.68 7.44 17.01
CA PHE A 176 -26.77 7.74 17.92
C PHE A 176 -26.56 9.10 18.60
N MET A 177 -27.51 9.53 19.40
CA MET A 177 -27.65 10.86 19.97
C MET A 177 -28.00 11.94 18.93
N LYS A 178 -28.43 13.10 19.44
CA LYS A 178 -28.72 14.28 18.63
C LYS A 178 -27.47 14.66 17.82
N ASP A 179 -27.65 15.01 16.57
CA ASP A 179 -26.58 15.37 15.63
C ASP A 179 -25.52 14.26 15.44
N LYS A 180 -25.87 13.01 15.68
CA LYS A 180 -24.96 11.84 15.53
C LYS A 180 -23.65 12.02 16.30
N ARG A 181 -23.72 12.57 17.51
CA ARG A 181 -22.54 12.89 18.32
C ARG A 181 -21.83 11.68 18.86
N ALA A 182 -22.52 10.57 19.04
CA ALA A 182 -21.92 9.32 19.49
C ALA A 182 -22.00 8.25 18.41
N ALA A 183 -20.98 7.40 18.34
CA ALA A 183 -20.96 6.25 17.47
C ALA A 183 -20.26 5.07 18.13
N ILE A 184 -20.77 3.89 17.88
CA ILE A 184 -20.15 2.61 18.18
C ILE A 184 -19.81 1.93 16.86
N THR A 185 -18.60 1.42 16.74
CA THR A 185 -18.15 0.65 15.58
C THR A 185 -17.61 -0.70 16.05
N LEU A 186 -18.24 -1.76 15.57
CA LEU A 186 -17.75 -3.13 15.70
C LEU A 186 -17.09 -3.51 14.39
N SER A 187 -15.82 -3.92 14.43
CA SER A 187 -15.08 -4.33 13.23
C SER A 187 -14.39 -5.65 13.43
N MET A 188 -14.31 -6.42 12.37
CA MET A 188 -13.64 -7.71 12.31
C MET A 188 -12.78 -7.79 11.07
N ASN A 189 -11.50 -8.05 11.26
CA ASN A 189 -10.54 -8.22 10.17
C ASN A 189 -10.42 -9.70 9.81
N ASP A 190 -10.16 -9.95 8.52
CA ASP A 190 -9.93 -11.29 7.99
C ASP A 190 -11.02 -12.29 8.39
N LEU A 191 -12.26 -11.95 8.02
CA LEU A 191 -13.48 -12.68 8.38
C LEU A 191 -13.37 -14.19 8.10
N PHE A 192 -12.72 -14.56 7.00
CA PHE A 192 -12.58 -15.96 6.54
C PHE A 192 -11.24 -16.60 6.88
N LYS A 193 -10.34 -15.90 7.59
CA LYS A 193 -9.00 -16.39 7.96
C LYS A 193 -8.13 -16.74 6.75
N THR A 194 -8.23 -15.93 5.71
CA THR A 194 -7.55 -16.18 4.43
C THR A 194 -6.21 -15.46 4.30
N ARG A 195 -6.00 -14.32 5.03
CA ARG A 195 -4.76 -13.54 4.93
C ARG A 195 -3.57 -14.31 5.47
N LYS A 196 -2.68 -14.67 4.58
CA LYS A 196 -1.41 -15.30 4.87
C LYS A 196 -0.33 -14.63 4.04
N TYR A 197 0.57 -13.92 4.69
CA TYR A 197 1.79 -13.48 4.01
C TYR A 197 2.71 -14.68 3.82
N SER A 198 3.08 -14.97 2.59
CA SER A 198 4.01 -16.03 2.25
C SER A 198 4.95 -15.53 1.16
N ALA A 199 6.26 -15.72 1.37
CA ALA A 199 7.30 -15.31 0.44
C ALA A 199 8.27 -16.46 0.23
N HIS A 200 8.71 -16.61 -0.99
CA HIS A 200 9.79 -17.50 -1.42
C HIS A 200 11.00 -16.64 -1.78
N SER A 201 12.17 -17.03 -1.35
CA SER A 201 13.43 -16.36 -1.62
C SER A 201 14.49 -17.38 -1.94
N GLU A 202 15.24 -17.12 -3.00
CA GLU A 202 16.30 -18.03 -3.48
C GLU A 202 17.51 -17.22 -3.91
N ASN A 203 18.70 -17.73 -3.59
CA ASN A 203 19.97 -17.29 -4.15
C ASN A 203 20.92 -18.49 -4.26
N SER A 204 22.17 -18.27 -4.68
CA SER A 204 23.17 -19.33 -4.87
C SER A 204 23.53 -20.11 -3.59
N TYR A 205 23.13 -19.62 -2.42
CA TYR A 205 23.55 -20.15 -1.12
C TYR A 205 22.41 -20.75 -0.32
N PHE A 206 21.17 -20.35 -0.56
CA PHE A 206 20.02 -20.82 0.19
C PHE A 206 18.70 -20.70 -0.60
N VAL A 207 17.76 -21.51 -0.21
CA VAL A 207 16.34 -21.42 -0.56
C VAL A 207 15.57 -21.22 0.74
N GLN A 208 14.72 -20.20 0.80
CA GLN A 208 13.95 -19.88 1.99
C GLN A 208 12.46 -19.68 1.64
N ASP A 209 11.62 -20.44 2.27
CA ASP A 209 10.18 -20.23 2.31
C ASP A 209 9.79 -19.65 3.65
N MET A 210 9.22 -18.45 3.63
CA MET A 210 8.76 -17.76 4.82
C MET A 210 7.25 -17.58 4.74
N TRP A 211 6.58 -17.80 5.84
CA TRP A 211 5.19 -17.41 5.97
C TRP A 211 4.91 -16.77 7.32
N ARG A 212 3.97 -15.83 7.33
CA ARG A 212 3.50 -15.17 8.53
C ARG A 212 2.00 -14.95 8.43
N ARG A 213 1.31 -15.28 9.50
CA ARG A 213 -0.10 -14.96 9.66
C ARG A 213 -0.23 -13.95 10.80
N ARG A 214 -0.91 -12.85 10.54
CA ARG A 214 -1.30 -11.92 11.61
C ARG A 214 -2.45 -12.56 12.42
N ASP A 215 -2.70 -12.00 13.59
CA ASP A 215 -3.89 -12.37 14.36
C ASP A 215 -5.12 -12.19 13.48
N TRP A 216 -5.85 -13.26 13.33
CA TRP A 216 -7.03 -13.34 12.49
C TRP A 216 -8.28 -13.20 13.34
N ARG A 217 -9.38 -12.72 12.72
CA ARG A 217 -10.66 -12.52 13.39
C ARG A 217 -10.55 -11.62 14.62
N VAL A 218 -9.66 -10.62 14.57
CA VAL A 218 -9.57 -9.63 15.63
C VAL A 218 -10.83 -8.78 15.58
N VAL A 219 -11.66 -8.93 16.59
CA VAL A 219 -12.84 -8.10 16.80
C VAL A 219 -12.45 -6.87 17.60
N ARG A 220 -12.79 -5.69 17.08
CA ARG A 220 -12.54 -4.42 17.76
C ARG A 220 -13.85 -3.69 17.97
N LEU A 221 -14.07 -3.24 19.19
CA LEU A 221 -15.16 -2.33 19.54
C LEU A 221 -14.55 -0.94 19.75
N ASN A 222 -15.04 0.02 19.01
CA ASN A 222 -14.63 1.42 19.13
C ASN A 222 -15.85 2.27 19.48
N PHE A 223 -15.74 3.08 20.54
CA PHE A 223 -16.69 4.10 20.90
C PHE A 223 -16.10 5.47 20.60
N SER A 224 -16.84 6.34 19.92
CA SER A 224 -16.45 7.71 19.64
C SER A 224 -17.55 8.68 20.09
N TYR A 225 -17.15 9.76 20.75
CA TYR A 225 -18.05 10.83 21.13
C TYR A 225 -17.44 12.19 20.75
N ARG A 226 -18.24 13.05 20.11
CA ARG A 226 -17.86 14.40 19.71
C ARG A 226 -18.45 15.42 20.67
N PHE A 227 -17.61 16.19 21.36
CA PHE A 227 -18.02 17.29 22.20
C PHE A 227 -17.72 18.64 21.52
N GLY A 228 -18.43 19.67 21.97
CA GLY A 228 -18.30 21.02 21.48
C GLY A 228 -19.15 21.29 20.24
N LYS A 229 -19.09 22.54 19.79
CA LYS A 229 -19.68 22.99 18.53
C LYS A 229 -18.60 22.86 17.46
N PHE A 230 -18.84 22.07 16.44
CA PHE A 230 -17.95 21.99 15.29
C PHE A 230 -18.30 23.14 14.34
N ASP A 231 -17.51 24.20 14.40
CA ASP A 231 -17.64 25.30 13.44
C ASP A 231 -16.76 25.01 12.22
N VAL A 232 -17.41 24.62 11.12
CA VAL A 232 -16.76 24.34 9.84
C VAL A 232 -16.08 25.60 9.28
N SER A 233 -16.45 26.79 9.74
CA SER A 233 -15.89 28.06 9.27
C SER A 233 -14.43 28.28 9.73
N LEU A 234 -14.02 27.69 10.85
CA LEU A 234 -12.67 27.79 11.39
C LEU A 234 -11.61 27.16 10.45
N PHE A 235 -12.00 26.25 9.56
CA PHE A 235 -11.09 25.58 8.62
C PHE A 235 -11.23 26.08 7.18
N LYS A 236 -12.17 27.01 6.91
CA LYS A 236 -12.21 27.69 5.62
C LYS A 236 -11.05 28.69 5.57
N ARG A 237 -10.02 28.39 4.82
CA ARG A 237 -8.99 29.37 4.45
C ARG A 237 -9.72 30.57 3.83
N LYS A 238 -9.66 31.71 4.50
CA LYS A 238 -10.07 32.98 3.94
C LYS A 238 -9.11 33.28 2.78
N ASN A 239 -9.54 33.05 1.55
CA ASN A 239 -8.82 33.53 0.38
C ASN A 239 -8.99 35.05 0.34
N ASN A 240 -8.17 35.77 1.11
CA ASN A 240 -7.98 37.18 0.91
C ASN A 240 -7.07 37.40 -0.30
N ARG A 241 -7.61 37.24 -1.49
CA ARG A 241 -7.09 37.88 -2.68
C ARG A 241 -7.88 39.17 -2.92
N ASN A 242 -7.69 40.13 -2.08
CA ASN A 242 -7.84 41.54 -2.46
C ASN A 242 -6.51 41.93 -3.11
N ILE A 243 -6.40 41.72 -4.42
CA ILE A 243 -5.46 42.44 -5.25
C ILE A 243 -6.05 43.84 -5.30
N GLY A 244 -5.39 44.77 -4.61
CA GLY A 244 -5.73 46.19 -4.68
C GLY A 244 -5.59 46.67 -6.10
N ASP A 245 -6.67 47.22 -6.60
CA ASP A 245 -6.71 48.11 -7.76
C ASP A 245 -5.96 49.36 -7.40
N GLY A 246 -4.69 49.44 -7.79
CA GLY A 246 -3.88 50.63 -7.70
C GLY A 246 -4.14 51.50 -8.93
N ASN A 247 -5.10 52.39 -8.83
CA ASN A 247 -5.19 53.52 -9.75
C ASN A 247 -4.04 54.49 -9.42
N ASP A 248 -3.03 54.50 -10.25
CA ASP A 248 -2.07 55.61 -10.38
C ASP A 248 -2.73 56.76 -11.14
N ASP A 249 -3.26 57.73 -10.43
CA ASP A 249 -3.48 59.07 -10.96
C ASP A 249 -2.20 59.88 -10.78
N MET A 250 -1.35 59.88 -11.79
CA MET A 250 -0.36 60.94 -12.00
C MET A 250 -0.98 62.02 -12.86
N ASN A 251 -1.30 63.14 -12.25
CA ASN A 251 -1.33 64.47 -12.89
C ASN A 251 -1.22 65.54 -11.80
N GLN A 252 -0.07 66.09 -11.62
CA GLN A 252 0.40 67.47 -11.69
C GLN A 252 1.81 67.58 -11.09
#